data_f9c539451951f11ec35d6962a6839007
#
_entry.id   f9c539451951f11ec35d6962a6839007
#
_cell.length_a   1.000
_cell.length_b   1.000
_cell.length_c   1.000
_cell.angle_alpha   90.00
_cell.angle_beta   90.00
_cell.angle_gamma   90.00
#
_symmetry.space_group_name_H-M   'P 1'
#
loop_
_entity.id
_entity.type
_entity.pdbx_description
1 polymer ?
#
loop_
_entity_poly.entity_id
_entity_poly.type
_entity_poly.pdbx_seq_one_letter_code
_entity_poly.pdbx_strand_id
1 'polypeptide(L)'
;MSSWGGRPTEDMMWSAAFTDDTEWNEAAWGNLVQTDSTVRFNELVRSARSELDAEKRKSMYWEAQALCNYDGGAIVYAFNQYVGAGSKKLAHGENVAGNWESDGNKLSERWWFA
;
A
#
# COMPACT_ATOMS: atom_id res chain seq x y z
N MET A 1 -6.71 15.23 -3.61
CA MET A 1 -6.95 13.84 -4.06
C MET A 1 -5.59 13.25 -4.40
N SER A 2 -5.19 12.18 -3.75
CA SER A 2 -3.92 11.52 -4.06
C SER A 2 -4.14 10.12 -4.60
N SER A 3 -3.14 9.56 -5.27
CA SER A 3 -3.16 8.23 -5.84
C SER A 3 -1.94 7.47 -5.34
N TRP A 4 -2.15 6.26 -4.88
CA TRP A 4 -1.10 5.41 -4.35
C TRP A 4 -0.98 4.13 -5.17
N GLY A 5 0.23 3.77 -5.52
CA GLY A 5 0.51 2.47 -6.14
C GLY A 5 0.38 1.32 -5.15
N GLY A 6 0.01 0.16 -5.64
CA GLY A 6 -0.05 -1.06 -4.83
C GLY A 6 1.31 -1.41 -4.21
N ARG A 7 1.28 -2.08 -3.08
CA ARG A 7 2.46 -2.60 -2.40
C ARG A 7 2.35 -4.11 -2.27
N PRO A 8 3.47 -4.84 -2.30
CA PRO A 8 3.44 -6.31 -2.22
C PRO A 8 3.02 -6.85 -0.85
N THR A 9 3.12 -6.05 0.20
CA THR A 9 2.71 -6.45 1.55
C THR A 9 1.92 -5.33 2.23
N GLU A 10 1.08 -5.69 3.18
CA GLU A 10 0.27 -4.76 3.96
C GLU A 10 1.14 -3.76 4.72
N ASP A 11 2.22 -4.23 5.33
CA ASP A 11 3.16 -3.41 6.09
C ASP A 11 3.70 -2.24 5.27
N MET A 12 4.08 -2.49 4.03
CA MET A 12 4.66 -1.46 3.16
C MET A 12 3.70 -0.31 2.85
N MET A 13 2.39 -0.55 2.91
CA MET A 13 1.38 0.51 2.76
C MET A 13 1.13 1.20 4.11
N TRP A 14 0.89 0.42 5.15
CA TRP A 14 0.52 0.96 6.46
C TRP A 14 1.64 1.81 7.06
N SER A 15 2.86 1.31 7.07
CA SER A 15 4.01 2.02 7.62
C SER A 15 4.45 3.22 6.79
N ALA A 16 4.17 3.23 5.48
CA ALA A 16 4.56 4.34 4.62
C ALA A 16 3.55 5.50 4.62
N ALA A 17 2.24 5.21 4.70
CA ALA A 17 1.22 6.20 4.40
C ALA A 17 0.32 6.58 5.58
N PHE A 18 0.32 5.81 6.67
CA PHE A 18 -0.69 5.95 7.72
C PHE A 18 -0.14 6.04 9.14
N THR A 19 1.12 5.67 9.39
CA THR A 19 1.73 5.83 10.72
C THR A 19 2.09 7.29 11.00
N ASP A 20 2.11 7.65 12.26
CA ASP A 20 2.36 9.01 12.73
C ASP A 20 3.82 9.51 12.54
N ASP A 21 4.75 8.58 12.24
CA ASP A 21 6.17 8.85 12.08
C ASP A 21 6.63 8.93 10.61
N THR A 22 5.70 8.93 9.65
CA THR A 22 6.03 9.02 8.22
C THR A 22 5.67 10.36 7.60
N GLU A 23 6.56 10.84 6.71
CA GLU A 23 6.33 12.03 5.89
C GLU A 23 5.17 11.88 4.90
N TRP A 24 4.81 10.64 4.55
CA TRP A 24 3.78 10.32 3.57
C TRP A 24 2.38 10.19 4.16
N ASN A 25 2.22 10.45 5.46
CA ASN A 25 0.90 10.53 6.08
C ASN A 25 0.20 11.85 5.69
N GLU A 26 -0.31 11.89 4.46
CA GLU A 26 -0.96 13.06 3.87
C GLU A 26 -2.18 13.56 4.66
N ALA A 27 -2.81 12.66 5.39
CA ALA A 27 -3.95 12.97 6.25
C ALA A 27 -3.54 13.60 7.59
N ALA A 28 -2.25 13.57 7.94
CA ALA A 28 -1.74 13.92 9.26
C ALA A 28 -2.44 13.19 10.43
N TRP A 29 -2.98 11.99 10.15
CA TRP A 29 -3.71 11.19 11.14
C TRP A 29 -2.77 10.73 12.24
N GLY A 30 -3.05 11.15 13.47
CA GLY A 30 -2.20 10.92 14.63
C GLY A 30 -1.01 11.88 14.78
N ASN A 31 -0.71 12.71 13.79
CA ASN A 31 0.43 13.65 13.88
C ASN A 31 0.09 14.90 14.71
N LEU A 32 -1.09 15.48 14.47
CA LEU A 32 -1.52 16.70 15.16
C LEU A 32 -2.24 16.40 16.46
N VAL A 33 -3.08 15.37 16.45
CA VAL A 33 -3.83 14.93 17.64
C VAL A 33 -3.79 13.41 17.68
N GLN A 34 -3.29 12.86 18.78
CA GLN A 34 -3.33 11.43 19.03
C GLN A 34 -4.64 11.06 19.71
N THR A 35 -5.30 10.02 19.19
CA THR A 35 -6.46 9.38 19.77
C THR A 35 -6.11 7.95 20.18
N ASP A 36 -6.96 7.29 20.94
CA ASP A 36 -6.77 5.87 21.26
C ASP A 36 -6.65 5.01 20.01
N SER A 37 -7.41 5.37 18.95
CA SER A 37 -7.35 4.70 17.65
C SER A 37 -5.98 4.85 16.98
N THR A 38 -5.42 6.06 16.96
CA THR A 38 -4.11 6.30 16.32
C THR A 38 -2.97 5.64 17.09
N VAL A 39 -2.99 5.70 18.41
CA VAL A 39 -2.01 5.00 19.26
C VAL A 39 -2.08 3.50 18.99
N ARG A 40 -3.28 2.92 19.04
CA ARG A 40 -3.48 1.49 18.82
C ARG A 40 -3.09 1.07 17.41
N PHE A 41 -3.42 1.86 16.40
CA PHE A 41 -3.02 1.60 15.01
C PHE A 41 -1.49 1.51 14.87
N ASN A 42 -0.77 2.50 15.39
CA ASN A 42 0.69 2.52 15.32
C ASN A 42 1.33 1.34 16.04
N GLU A 43 0.81 0.95 17.23
CA GLU A 43 1.25 -0.24 17.95
C GLU A 43 1.06 -1.52 17.11
N LEU A 44 -0.11 -1.69 16.51
CA LEU A 44 -0.44 -2.85 15.68
C LEU A 44 0.50 -2.97 14.49
N VAL A 45 0.68 -1.89 13.73
CA VAL A 45 1.55 -1.89 12.54
C VAL A 45 2.99 -2.21 12.92
N ARG A 46 3.53 -1.55 13.97
CA ARG A 46 4.91 -1.80 14.42
C ARG A 46 5.10 -3.23 14.94
N SER A 47 4.14 -3.75 15.70
CA SER A 47 4.23 -5.10 16.24
C SER A 47 4.04 -6.18 15.18
N ALA A 48 3.14 -5.99 14.22
CA ALA A 48 2.88 -6.93 13.14
C ALA A 48 4.13 -7.17 12.25
N ARG A 49 5.01 -6.18 12.11
CA ARG A 49 6.27 -6.32 11.35
C ARG A 49 7.21 -7.39 11.92
N SER A 50 7.19 -7.61 13.22
CA SER A 50 8.02 -8.61 13.91
C SER A 50 7.28 -9.88 14.29
N GLU A 51 5.96 -9.95 14.08
CA GLU A 51 5.15 -11.11 14.41
C GLU A 51 5.39 -12.25 13.40
N LEU A 52 5.85 -13.40 13.89
CA LEU A 52 6.16 -14.56 13.07
C LEU A 52 4.94 -15.46 12.82
N ASP A 53 3.96 -15.46 13.74
CA ASP A 53 2.72 -16.19 13.56
C ASP A 53 1.84 -15.49 12.50
N ALA A 54 1.58 -16.19 11.39
CA ALA A 54 0.86 -15.64 10.26
C ALA A 54 -0.60 -15.27 10.59
N GLU A 55 -1.29 -16.08 11.39
CA GLU A 55 -2.69 -15.81 11.73
C GLU A 55 -2.80 -14.66 12.73
N LYS A 56 -1.88 -14.59 13.67
CA LYS A 56 -1.82 -13.48 14.62
C LYS A 56 -1.46 -12.17 13.87
N ARG A 57 -0.47 -12.19 12.98
CA ARG A 57 -0.12 -11.03 12.14
C ARG A 57 -1.31 -10.58 11.30
N LYS A 58 -2.03 -11.50 10.69
CA LYS A 58 -3.24 -11.22 9.91
C LYS A 58 -4.33 -10.55 10.76
N SER A 59 -4.58 -11.05 11.98
CA SER A 59 -5.55 -10.43 12.89
C SER A 59 -5.16 -9.01 13.29
N MET A 60 -3.87 -8.75 13.49
CA MET A 60 -3.35 -7.41 13.79
C MET A 60 -3.59 -6.44 12.62
N TYR A 61 -3.32 -6.85 11.38
CA TYR A 61 -3.60 -6.00 10.22
C TYR A 61 -5.10 -5.80 9.97
N TRP A 62 -5.94 -6.77 10.28
CA TRP A 62 -7.39 -6.58 10.19
C TRP A 62 -7.91 -5.56 11.21
N GLU A 63 -7.40 -5.60 12.44
CA GLU A 63 -7.72 -4.59 13.45
C GLU A 63 -7.22 -3.21 13.00
N ALA A 64 -6.00 -3.11 12.47
CA ALA A 64 -5.46 -1.87 11.93
C ALA A 64 -6.31 -1.32 10.77
N GLN A 65 -6.79 -2.18 9.86
CA GLN A 65 -7.72 -1.80 8.79
C GLN A 65 -9.02 -1.23 9.34
N ALA A 66 -9.59 -1.86 10.35
CA ALA A 66 -10.83 -1.40 10.96
C ALA A 66 -10.66 -0.02 11.59
N LEU A 67 -9.59 0.20 12.35
CA LEU A 67 -9.27 1.50 12.94
C LEU A 67 -9.10 2.58 11.87
N CYS A 68 -8.34 2.30 10.82
CA CYS A 68 -8.15 3.23 9.71
C CYS A 68 -9.46 3.54 8.97
N ASN A 69 -10.35 2.56 8.80
CA ASN A 69 -11.63 2.76 8.14
C ASN A 69 -12.62 3.59 8.97
N TYR A 70 -12.59 3.46 10.30
CA TYR A 70 -13.54 4.16 11.18
C TYR A 70 -13.07 5.54 11.61
N ASP A 71 -11.78 5.74 11.81
CA ASP A 71 -11.19 6.94 12.40
C ASP A 71 -10.04 7.52 11.54
N GLY A 72 -9.58 6.80 10.51
CA GLY A 72 -8.48 7.24 9.66
C GLY A 72 -8.83 8.45 8.79
N GLY A 73 -7.81 9.24 8.47
CA GLY A 73 -7.94 10.46 7.67
C GLY A 73 -8.11 10.24 6.17
N ALA A 74 -8.21 8.99 5.69
CA ALA A 74 -8.26 8.69 4.26
C ALA A 74 -9.51 7.88 3.89
N ILE A 75 -10.20 8.34 2.86
CA ILE A 75 -11.34 7.62 2.27
C ILE A 75 -10.88 6.99 0.96
N VAL A 76 -10.79 5.66 0.93
CA VAL A 76 -10.51 4.90 -0.30
C VAL A 76 -11.84 4.65 -1.01
N TYR A 77 -12.16 5.47 -1.99
CA TYR A 77 -13.44 5.42 -2.70
C TYR A 77 -13.37 4.62 -4.01
N ALA A 78 -12.19 4.34 -4.52
CA ALA A 78 -12.01 3.57 -5.76
C ALA A 78 -10.62 2.96 -5.85
N PHE A 79 -10.54 1.83 -6.56
CA PHE A 79 -9.29 1.24 -7.01
C PHE A 79 -9.21 1.39 -8.53
N ASN A 80 -8.20 2.10 -9.01
CA ASN A 80 -7.96 2.26 -10.43
C ASN A 80 -7.24 1.04 -11.01
N GLN A 81 -7.57 0.73 -12.25
CA GLN A 81 -6.77 -0.19 -13.04
C GLN A 81 -5.66 0.57 -13.76
N TYR A 82 -4.49 -0.02 -13.85
CA TYR A 82 -3.45 0.46 -14.73
C TYR A 82 -3.79 0.07 -16.16
N VAL A 83 -4.06 1.06 -17.00
CA VAL A 83 -4.36 0.86 -18.42
C VAL A 83 -3.19 1.39 -19.22
N GLY A 84 -2.57 0.52 -19.99
CA GLY A 84 -1.48 0.87 -20.89
C GLY A 84 -1.79 0.49 -22.33
N ALA A 85 -1.23 1.18 -23.27
CA ALA A 85 -1.25 0.85 -24.68
C ALA A 85 0.17 0.89 -25.25
N GLY A 86 0.48 -0.06 -26.11
CA GLY A 86 1.79 -0.17 -26.75
C GLY A 86 1.69 -0.60 -28.21
N SER A 87 2.81 -0.50 -28.89
CA SER A 87 2.94 -1.03 -30.26
C SER A 87 2.80 -2.56 -30.24
N LYS A 88 2.14 -3.09 -31.25
CA LYS A 88 2.10 -4.56 -31.50
C LYS A 88 3.48 -5.18 -31.77
N LYS A 89 4.48 -4.35 -32.02
CA LYS A 89 5.88 -4.78 -32.17
C LYS A 89 6.62 -4.94 -30.84
N LEU A 90 5.99 -4.55 -29.72
CA LEU A 90 6.51 -4.81 -28.38
C LEU A 90 6.02 -6.17 -27.91
N ALA A 91 6.97 -7.01 -27.55
CA ALA A 91 6.73 -8.30 -26.95
C ALA A 91 7.21 -8.30 -25.49
N HIS A 92 6.62 -9.15 -24.69
CA HIS A 92 6.97 -9.33 -23.29
C HIS A 92 6.78 -10.79 -22.86
N GLY A 93 7.30 -11.17 -21.71
CA GLY A 93 7.05 -12.47 -21.11
C GLY A 93 5.59 -12.66 -20.71
N GLU A 94 5.25 -13.87 -20.31
CA GLU A 94 3.89 -14.27 -19.94
C GLU A 94 3.35 -13.45 -18.75
N ASN A 95 4.20 -13.12 -17.79
CA ASN A 95 3.82 -12.42 -16.57
C ASN A 95 4.21 -10.95 -16.65
N VAL A 96 3.23 -10.07 -16.50
CA VAL A 96 3.39 -8.63 -16.39
C VAL A 96 3.02 -8.19 -14.98
N ALA A 97 3.87 -7.41 -14.34
CA ALA A 97 3.63 -6.94 -12.98
C ALA A 97 2.51 -5.87 -12.97
N GLY A 98 1.48 -6.10 -12.15
CA GLY A 98 0.33 -5.22 -12.02
C GLY A 98 0.37 -4.26 -10.82
N ASN A 99 1.45 -4.26 -10.06
CA ASN A 99 1.56 -3.46 -8.84
C ASN A 99 2.01 -2.01 -9.09
N TRP A 100 2.48 -1.71 -10.29
CA TRP A 100 2.91 -0.39 -10.74
C TRP A 100 2.82 -0.27 -12.25
N GLU A 101 2.88 0.95 -12.77
CA GLU A 101 2.87 1.22 -14.21
C GLU A 101 4.06 0.55 -14.93
N SER A 102 3.95 0.37 -16.23
CA SER A 102 5.03 -0.09 -17.09
C SER A 102 5.71 -1.38 -16.59
N ASP A 103 4.91 -2.40 -16.26
CA ASP A 103 5.38 -3.70 -15.75
C ASP A 103 6.20 -3.55 -14.45
N GLY A 104 5.66 -2.81 -13.48
CA GLY A 104 6.34 -2.53 -12.22
C GLY A 104 7.58 -1.65 -12.38
N ASN A 105 7.58 -0.73 -13.34
CA ASN A 105 8.72 0.09 -13.78
C ASN A 105 9.89 -0.71 -14.38
N LYS A 106 9.63 -1.94 -14.84
CA LYS A 106 10.64 -2.85 -15.42
C LYS A 106 10.48 -3.08 -16.92
N LEU A 107 9.68 -2.25 -17.59
CA LEU A 107 9.42 -2.39 -19.02
C LEU A 107 10.71 -2.44 -19.84
N SER A 108 11.68 -1.55 -19.59
CA SER A 108 12.95 -1.49 -20.32
C SER A 108 13.85 -2.71 -20.11
N GLU A 109 13.63 -3.48 -19.05
CA GLU A 109 14.41 -4.68 -18.74
C GLU A 109 13.74 -5.96 -19.26
N ARG A 110 12.40 -5.95 -19.41
CA ARG A 110 11.59 -7.16 -19.59
C ARG A 110 10.86 -7.23 -20.91
N TRP A 111 10.77 -6.12 -21.65
CA TRP A 111 10.09 -6.02 -22.92
C TRP A 111 11.10 -5.82 -24.06
N TRP A 112 10.79 -6.34 -25.25
CA TRP A 112 11.66 -6.25 -26.42
C TRP A 112 10.86 -5.98 -27.69
N PHE A 113 11.52 -5.53 -28.74
CA PHE A 113 10.94 -5.43 -30.07
C PHE A 113 10.99 -6.80 -30.77
N ALA A 114 9.85 -7.28 -31.27
CA ALA A 114 9.71 -8.52 -32.00
C ALA A 114 9.52 -8.25 -33.50
#